data_5aebfabff82ff4247974faf3a9104a87
#
_entry.id   5aebfabff82ff4247974faf3a9104a87
#
_cell.length_a   1.000
_cell.length_b   1.000
_cell.length_c   1.000
_cell.angle_alpha   90.00
_cell.angle_beta   90.00
_cell.angle_gamma   90.00
#
_symmetry.space_group_name_H-M   'P 1'
#
loop_
_entity.id
_entity.type
_entity.pdbx_description
1 polymer ?
#
loop_
_entity_poly.entity_id
_entity_poly.type
_entity_poly.pdbx_seq_one_letter_code
_entity_poly.pdbx_strand_id
1 'polypeptide(L)'
;ECLVGSEMCIRDRSWALWDTPFSRGEAGIPINGLIWMGDFNRMLAQIEKKMEAGFRCIKLKIGAINFEEELALLQHIRSHYSSKEIELRVDANGAFSPTDAMEKLKRLSELDLHSIEQPIRAGQWEEMARLTSESPLPIALDEELIGYNTWEEKQRLLSAIRPQYIIIKPSLHGGLAGGEEWIAEAEKLNIGWWITSALESNIGLNAIAQWCATFQNPLPQGLGTGLLFTDNVEMPLEIRKDCLWFCK
;
A
#
# COMPACT_ATOMS: atom_id res chain seq x y z
N GLU A 1 0.97 -29.64 -10.07
CA GLU A 1 0.46 -30.44 -8.93
C GLU A 1 -0.20 -29.58 -7.85
N CYS A 2 0.32 -28.37 -7.56
CA CYS A 2 -0.30 -27.48 -6.59
C CYS A 2 -1.64 -26.86 -7.08
N LEU A 3 -1.84 -26.72 -8.38
CA LEU A 3 -3.06 -26.15 -8.96
C LEU A 3 -4.29 -27.04 -8.77
N VAL A 4 -4.13 -28.36 -8.82
CA VAL A 4 -5.25 -29.31 -8.66
C VAL A 4 -5.78 -29.30 -7.22
N GLY A 5 -4.90 -29.17 -6.24
CA GLY A 5 -5.32 -29.06 -4.83
C GLY A 5 -6.07 -27.76 -4.53
N SER A 6 -5.64 -26.63 -5.11
CA SER A 6 -6.31 -25.34 -4.95
C SER A 6 -7.65 -25.29 -5.68
N GLU A 7 -7.77 -25.86 -6.88
CA GLU A 7 -9.05 -25.93 -7.60
C GLU A 7 -10.08 -26.80 -6.89
N MET A 8 -9.68 -27.92 -6.30
CA MET A 8 -10.57 -28.75 -5.48
C MET A 8 -11.02 -28.01 -4.22
N CYS A 9 -10.14 -27.29 -3.54
CA CYS A 9 -10.52 -26.49 -2.38
C CYS A 9 -11.48 -25.35 -2.73
N ILE A 10 -11.35 -24.76 -3.91
CA ILE A 10 -12.22 -23.67 -4.39
C ILE A 10 -13.61 -24.22 -4.76
N ARG A 11 -13.71 -25.41 -5.36
CA ARG A 11 -14.99 -25.96 -5.82
C ARG A 11 -15.86 -26.55 -4.72
N ASP A 12 -15.27 -27.10 -3.68
CA ASP A 12 -15.99 -27.92 -2.71
C ASP A 12 -16.22 -27.25 -1.36
N ARG A 13 -15.65 -26.06 -1.09
CA ARG A 13 -15.60 -25.50 0.25
C ARG A 13 -15.67 -23.98 0.29
N SER A 14 -15.77 -23.47 1.50
CA SER A 14 -15.75 -22.06 1.85
C SER A 14 -14.56 -21.31 1.26
N TRP A 15 -14.78 -20.09 0.82
CA TRP A 15 -13.72 -19.13 0.48
C TRP A 15 -12.85 -18.72 1.67
N ALA A 16 -13.20 -19.12 2.90
CA ALA A 16 -12.41 -18.89 4.10
C ALA A 16 -11.18 -19.81 4.13
N LEU A 17 -9.97 -19.21 4.21
CA LEU A 17 -8.68 -19.89 4.18
C LEU A 17 -8.06 -19.99 5.58
N TRP A 18 -8.26 -18.99 6.43
CA TRP A 18 -7.81 -18.94 7.83
C TRP A 18 -8.99 -18.61 8.73
N ASP A 19 -8.99 -19.15 9.95
CA ASP A 19 -9.98 -18.80 10.97
C ASP A 19 -9.55 -17.52 11.70
N THR A 20 -10.08 -16.40 11.23
CA THR A 20 -9.83 -15.07 11.78
C THR A 20 -11.16 -14.32 11.95
N PRO A 21 -11.21 -13.25 12.77
CA PRO A 21 -12.40 -12.40 12.84
C PRO A 21 -12.83 -11.85 11.47
N PHE A 22 -11.88 -11.61 10.56
CA PHE A 22 -12.17 -11.19 9.19
C PHE A 22 -12.92 -12.27 8.42
N SER A 23 -12.40 -13.49 8.36
CA SER A 23 -13.04 -14.60 7.61
C SER A 23 -14.37 -15.07 8.22
N ARG A 24 -14.61 -14.75 9.48
CA ARG A 24 -15.91 -14.95 10.13
C ARG A 24 -16.91 -13.82 9.88
N GLY A 25 -16.48 -12.72 9.24
CA GLY A 25 -17.29 -11.52 9.00
C GLY A 25 -17.53 -10.67 10.27
N GLU A 26 -16.70 -10.83 11.29
CA GLU A 26 -16.79 -10.15 12.58
C GLU A 26 -16.00 -8.84 12.59
N ALA A 27 -14.96 -8.71 11.76
CA ALA A 27 -14.13 -7.53 11.64
C ALA A 27 -13.75 -7.25 10.20
N GLY A 28 -13.71 -5.97 9.81
CA GLY A 28 -13.17 -5.52 8.53
C GLY A 28 -11.67 -5.18 8.65
N ILE A 29 -10.97 -5.23 7.54
CA ILE A 29 -9.58 -4.75 7.43
C ILE A 29 -9.64 -3.29 6.98
N PRO A 30 -9.08 -2.33 7.74
CA PRO A 30 -8.96 -0.95 7.28
C PRO A 30 -8.13 -0.86 6.00
N ILE A 31 -8.61 -0.13 5.00
CA ILE A 31 -7.94 0.02 3.71
C ILE A 31 -7.83 1.49 3.31
N ASN A 32 -6.80 1.81 2.53
CA ASN A 32 -6.71 3.12 1.90
C ASN A 32 -7.58 3.21 0.62
N GLY A 33 -8.13 4.38 0.39
CA GLY A 33 -8.71 4.76 -0.90
C GLY A 33 -7.60 5.14 -1.87
N LEU A 34 -7.54 4.49 -3.04
CA LEU A 34 -6.55 4.79 -4.07
C LEU A 34 -7.09 5.83 -5.06
N ILE A 35 -6.28 6.86 -5.32
CA ILE A 35 -6.50 7.88 -6.34
C ILE A 35 -5.49 7.66 -7.44
N TRP A 36 -5.99 7.33 -8.63
CA TRP A 36 -5.19 7.10 -9.82
C TRP A 36 -4.74 8.42 -10.44
N MET A 37 -3.58 8.36 -11.10
CA MET A 37 -3.05 9.47 -11.90
C MET A 37 -4.07 9.96 -12.92
N GLY A 38 -4.12 11.26 -13.11
CA GLY A 38 -4.99 11.93 -14.07
C GLY A 38 -4.67 13.42 -14.08
N ASP A 39 -5.45 14.20 -14.83
CA ASP A 39 -5.45 15.65 -14.66
C ASP A 39 -6.05 16.06 -13.30
N PHE A 40 -5.83 17.30 -12.93
CA PHE A 40 -6.26 17.88 -11.66
C PHE A 40 -7.74 17.61 -11.36
N ASN A 41 -8.63 17.88 -12.30
CA ASN A 41 -10.08 17.75 -12.09
C ASN A 41 -10.50 16.29 -11.91
N ARG A 42 -9.89 15.37 -12.67
CA ARG A 42 -10.16 13.94 -12.55
C ARG A 42 -9.68 13.37 -11.21
N MET A 43 -8.51 13.81 -10.74
CA MET A 43 -8.01 13.40 -9.43
C MET A 43 -8.87 13.96 -8.31
N LEU A 44 -9.27 15.23 -8.39
CA LEU A 44 -10.17 15.85 -7.42
C LEU A 44 -11.50 15.10 -7.32
N ALA A 45 -12.15 14.79 -8.45
CA ALA A 45 -13.38 14.02 -8.46
C ALA A 45 -13.25 12.62 -7.83
N GLN A 46 -12.10 11.95 -8.02
CA GLN A 46 -11.82 10.68 -7.35
C GLN A 46 -11.70 10.85 -5.83
N ILE A 47 -11.06 11.93 -5.38
CA ILE A 47 -10.89 12.24 -3.96
C ILE A 47 -12.26 12.48 -3.31
N GLU A 48 -13.08 13.37 -3.89
CA GLU A 48 -14.43 13.67 -3.39
C GLU A 48 -15.25 12.38 -3.26
N LYS A 49 -15.23 11.52 -4.28
CA LYS A 49 -15.91 10.22 -4.24
C LYS A 49 -15.43 9.31 -3.12
N LYS A 50 -14.11 9.28 -2.83
CA LYS A 50 -13.56 8.49 -1.73
C LYS A 50 -13.93 9.07 -0.36
N MET A 51 -13.97 10.39 -0.28
CA MET A 51 -14.40 11.10 0.92
C MET A 51 -15.87 10.82 1.25
N GLU A 52 -16.76 10.96 0.26
CA GLU A 52 -18.18 10.62 0.38
C GLU A 52 -18.39 9.15 0.78
N ALA A 53 -17.56 8.25 0.27
CA ALA A 53 -17.57 6.84 0.64
C ALA A 53 -17.06 6.57 2.07
N GLY A 54 -16.51 7.58 2.76
CA GLY A 54 -16.07 7.51 4.16
C GLY A 54 -14.66 6.98 4.38
N PHE A 55 -13.78 7.04 3.37
CA PHE A 55 -12.37 6.68 3.55
C PHE A 55 -11.65 7.69 4.45
N ARG A 56 -10.86 7.17 5.40
CA ARG A 56 -10.02 7.95 6.32
C ARG A 56 -8.54 7.96 5.98
N CYS A 57 -8.12 7.08 5.08
CA CYS A 57 -6.78 7.07 4.51
C CYS A 57 -6.89 7.10 2.99
N ILE A 58 -6.21 8.04 2.36
CA ILE A 58 -6.19 8.20 0.90
C ILE A 58 -4.74 8.16 0.42
N LYS A 59 -4.48 7.33 -0.59
CA LYS A 59 -3.20 7.25 -1.28
C LYS A 59 -3.33 7.85 -2.68
N LEU A 60 -2.54 8.89 -2.97
CA LEU A 60 -2.50 9.54 -4.28
C LEU A 60 -1.25 9.10 -5.05
N LYS A 61 -1.42 8.70 -6.29
CA LYS A 61 -0.32 8.55 -7.24
C LYS A 61 0.14 9.93 -7.69
N ILE A 62 1.44 10.22 -7.58
CA ILE A 62 2.09 11.48 -8.00
C ILE A 62 3.26 11.19 -8.95
N GLY A 63 3.83 12.25 -9.55
CA GLY A 63 4.98 12.13 -10.46
C GLY A 63 4.60 12.00 -11.94
N ALA A 64 3.31 12.08 -12.29
CA ALA A 64 2.84 12.00 -13.67
C ALA A 64 2.48 13.36 -14.30
N ILE A 65 2.12 14.33 -13.48
CA ILE A 65 1.80 15.70 -13.91
C ILE A 65 2.83 16.68 -13.31
N ASN A 66 2.63 17.97 -13.56
CA ASN A 66 3.50 18.98 -12.98
C ASN A 66 3.44 18.94 -11.44
N PHE A 67 4.58 18.96 -10.78
CA PHE A 67 4.68 18.87 -9.32
C PHE A 67 3.92 20.00 -8.59
N GLU A 68 3.84 21.20 -9.17
CA GLU A 68 3.05 22.31 -8.60
C GLU A 68 1.55 22.01 -8.62
N GLU A 69 1.06 21.34 -9.65
CA GLU A 69 -0.35 20.90 -9.73
C GLU A 69 -0.63 19.80 -8.70
N GLU A 70 0.32 18.88 -8.49
CA GLU A 70 0.21 17.83 -7.46
C GLU A 70 0.17 18.43 -6.05
N LEU A 71 1.05 19.42 -5.78
CA LEU A 71 1.02 20.16 -4.51
C LEU A 71 -0.29 20.92 -4.32
N ALA A 72 -0.77 21.61 -5.34
CA ALA A 72 -2.03 22.33 -5.27
C ALA A 72 -3.22 21.41 -4.96
N LEU A 73 -3.22 20.18 -5.49
CA LEU A 73 -4.23 19.18 -5.20
C LEU A 73 -4.18 18.74 -3.73
N LEU A 74 -2.97 18.45 -3.22
CA LEU A 74 -2.78 18.07 -1.82
C LEU A 74 -3.13 19.21 -0.86
N GLN A 75 -2.76 20.44 -1.20
CA GLN A 75 -3.16 21.64 -0.46
C GLN A 75 -4.67 21.85 -0.44
N HIS A 76 -5.34 21.60 -1.56
CA HIS A 76 -6.80 21.63 -1.63
C HIS A 76 -7.43 20.64 -0.66
N ILE A 77 -6.94 19.39 -0.60
CA ILE A 77 -7.43 18.41 0.36
C ILE A 77 -7.20 18.91 1.79
N ARG A 78 -6.01 19.40 2.11
CA ARG A 78 -5.66 19.90 3.46
C ARG A 78 -6.43 21.15 3.87
N SER A 79 -6.87 21.97 2.92
CA SER A 79 -7.73 23.12 3.22
C SER A 79 -9.15 22.72 3.68
N HIS A 80 -9.59 21.50 3.37
CA HIS A 80 -10.92 20.99 3.73
C HIS A 80 -10.86 19.95 4.86
N TYR A 81 -9.74 19.21 4.97
CA TYR A 81 -9.60 18.09 5.89
C TYR A 81 -8.25 18.13 6.60
N SER A 82 -8.27 18.17 7.90
CA SER A 82 -7.06 18.10 8.72
C SER A 82 -6.40 16.71 8.64
N SER A 83 -5.14 16.61 9.04
CA SER A 83 -4.41 15.34 9.13
C SER A 83 -5.00 14.38 10.19
N LYS A 84 -5.81 14.88 11.12
CA LYS A 84 -6.53 14.06 12.10
C LYS A 84 -7.80 13.42 11.53
N GLU A 85 -8.39 14.03 10.50
CA GLU A 85 -9.58 13.51 9.83
C GLU A 85 -9.21 12.55 8.72
N ILE A 86 -8.16 12.86 7.97
CA ILE A 86 -7.72 12.07 6.82
C ILE A 86 -6.21 11.92 6.80
N GLU A 87 -5.75 10.68 6.85
CA GLU A 87 -4.39 10.30 6.55
C GLU A 87 -4.15 10.39 5.03
N LEU A 88 -3.14 11.13 4.61
CA LEU A 88 -2.71 11.18 3.22
C LEU A 88 -1.38 10.47 3.04
N ARG A 89 -1.33 9.58 2.07
CA ARG A 89 -0.11 8.95 1.55
C ARG A 89 0.06 9.35 0.09
N VAL A 90 1.28 9.50 -0.35
CA VAL A 90 1.59 9.72 -1.77
C VAL A 90 2.51 8.63 -2.28
N ASP A 91 2.42 8.32 -3.58
CA ASP A 91 3.21 7.29 -4.21
C ASP A 91 3.78 7.86 -5.52
N ALA A 92 5.10 8.02 -5.54
CA ALA A 92 5.82 8.61 -6.64
C ALA A 92 6.30 7.57 -7.68
N ASN A 93 6.24 6.27 -7.38
CA ASN A 93 6.72 5.18 -8.25
C ASN A 93 8.11 5.47 -8.86
N GLY A 94 9.01 6.06 -8.09
CA GLY A 94 10.37 6.39 -8.53
C GLY A 94 10.48 7.56 -9.50
N ALA A 95 9.49 8.44 -9.56
CA ALA A 95 9.44 9.52 -10.55
C ALA A 95 10.40 10.68 -10.26
N PHE A 96 10.84 10.87 -9.02
CA PHE A 96 11.74 11.98 -8.70
C PHE A 96 13.19 11.65 -9.10
N SER A 97 13.92 12.65 -9.57
CA SER A 97 15.36 12.50 -9.74
C SER A 97 16.06 12.60 -8.36
N PRO A 98 17.21 11.94 -8.15
CA PRO A 98 17.96 12.07 -6.91
C PRO A 98 18.34 13.52 -6.56
N THR A 99 18.48 14.38 -7.56
CA THR A 99 18.90 15.77 -7.38
C THR A 99 17.79 16.66 -6.85
N ASP A 100 16.54 16.44 -7.22
CA ASP A 100 15.38 17.25 -6.82
C ASP A 100 14.50 16.59 -5.75
N ALA A 101 14.74 15.30 -5.46
CA ALA A 101 13.92 14.53 -4.53
C ALA A 101 13.84 15.19 -3.15
N MET A 102 14.97 15.62 -2.57
CA MET A 102 15.00 16.23 -1.23
C MET A 102 14.20 17.54 -1.15
N GLU A 103 14.26 18.38 -2.18
CA GLU A 103 13.45 19.60 -2.24
C GLU A 103 11.95 19.27 -2.26
N LYS A 104 11.55 18.35 -3.11
CA LYS A 104 10.15 17.90 -3.22
C LYS A 104 9.66 17.27 -1.92
N LEU A 105 10.47 16.43 -1.27
CA LEU A 105 10.14 15.83 0.02
C LEU A 105 9.90 16.87 1.12
N LYS A 106 10.73 17.93 1.18
CA LYS A 106 10.54 19.04 2.12
C LYS A 106 9.22 19.76 1.88
N ARG A 107 8.89 20.08 0.63
CA ARG A 107 7.64 20.76 0.29
C ARG A 107 6.41 19.87 0.57
N LEU A 108 6.49 18.58 0.29
CA LEU A 108 5.44 17.63 0.63
C LEU A 108 5.24 17.47 2.14
N SER A 109 6.32 17.54 2.92
CA SER A 109 6.24 17.43 4.39
C SER A 109 5.45 18.54 5.07
N GLU A 110 5.34 19.73 4.42
CA GLU A 110 4.54 20.84 4.91
C GLU A 110 3.02 20.57 4.92
N LEU A 111 2.60 19.47 4.28
CA LEU A 111 1.20 19.08 4.12
C LEU A 111 0.74 17.97 5.09
N ASP A 112 1.47 17.72 6.16
CA ASP A 112 1.14 16.68 7.16
C ASP A 112 0.82 15.32 6.51
N LEU A 113 1.61 14.91 5.51
CA LEU A 113 1.47 13.59 4.89
C LEU A 113 2.02 12.51 5.83
N HIS A 114 1.39 11.34 5.83
CA HIS A 114 1.88 10.18 6.57
C HIS A 114 3.20 9.66 6.01
N SER A 115 3.28 9.49 4.70
CA SER A 115 4.47 8.95 4.03
C SER A 115 4.45 9.20 2.52
N ILE A 116 5.63 9.08 1.91
CA ILE A 116 5.80 8.94 0.47
C ILE A 116 6.33 7.55 0.14
N GLU A 117 5.71 6.90 -0.85
CA GLU A 117 6.12 5.61 -1.39
C GLU A 117 7.07 5.83 -2.57
N GLN A 118 8.23 5.14 -2.56
CA GLN A 118 9.26 5.07 -3.60
C GLN A 118 9.53 6.40 -4.31
N PRO A 119 10.17 7.38 -3.64
CA PRO A 119 10.40 8.71 -4.22
C PRO A 119 11.31 8.68 -5.45
N ILE A 120 12.40 7.90 -5.42
CA ILE A 120 13.35 7.73 -6.52
C ILE A 120 13.34 6.29 -7.04
N ARG A 121 13.86 6.06 -8.23
CA ARG A 121 13.92 4.71 -8.83
C ARG A 121 14.69 3.74 -7.96
N ALA A 122 14.21 2.50 -7.88
CA ALA A 122 14.84 1.40 -7.20
C ALA A 122 16.28 1.13 -7.71
N GLY A 123 17.10 0.54 -6.85
CA GLY A 123 18.50 0.22 -7.13
C GLY A 123 19.50 1.34 -6.82
N GLN A 124 19.05 2.46 -6.23
CA GLN A 124 19.89 3.59 -5.83
C GLN A 124 20.03 3.66 -4.30
N TRP A 125 20.53 2.59 -3.70
CA TRP A 125 20.54 2.39 -2.25
C TRP A 125 21.20 3.51 -1.45
N GLU A 126 22.36 3.99 -1.89
CA GLU A 126 23.09 5.05 -1.20
C GLU A 126 22.26 6.35 -1.15
N GLU A 127 21.65 6.69 -2.27
CA GLU A 127 20.82 7.88 -2.38
C GLU A 127 19.51 7.73 -1.61
N MET A 128 18.88 6.55 -1.69
CA MET A 128 17.67 6.26 -0.91
C MET A 128 17.97 6.27 0.59
N ALA A 129 19.11 5.73 1.03
CA ALA A 129 19.54 5.76 2.43
C ALA A 129 19.77 7.21 2.91
N ARG A 130 20.37 8.06 2.08
CA ARG A 130 20.48 9.50 2.36
C ARG A 130 19.11 10.14 2.51
N LEU A 131 18.20 9.89 1.58
CA LEU A 131 16.84 10.45 1.63
C LEU A 131 16.08 9.98 2.88
N THR A 132 16.13 8.69 3.24
CA THR A 132 15.44 8.18 4.43
C THR A 132 15.98 8.76 5.74
N SER A 133 17.26 9.10 5.78
CA SER A 133 17.89 9.69 6.98
C SER A 133 17.67 11.19 7.13
N GLU A 134 17.54 11.93 6.03
CA GLU A 134 17.50 13.40 6.02
C GLU A 134 16.09 13.97 5.76
N SER A 135 15.20 13.18 5.17
CA SER A 135 13.86 13.64 4.80
C SER A 135 12.98 13.91 6.02
N PRO A 136 12.29 15.06 6.08
CA PRO A 136 11.27 15.31 7.10
C PRO A 136 9.97 14.52 6.85
N LEU A 137 9.77 13.99 5.63
CA LEU A 137 8.63 13.14 5.26
C LEU A 137 9.05 11.67 5.32
N PRO A 138 8.36 10.80 6.09
CA PRO A 138 8.65 9.37 6.14
C PRO A 138 8.58 8.71 4.77
N ILE A 139 9.53 7.83 4.48
CA ILE A 139 9.65 7.12 3.20
C ILE A 139 9.24 5.66 3.38
N ALA A 140 8.42 5.16 2.44
CA ALA A 140 8.05 3.77 2.30
C ALA A 140 8.69 3.18 1.03
N LEU A 141 9.31 2.00 1.13
CA LEU A 141 9.87 1.30 -0.03
C LEU A 141 8.83 0.34 -0.61
N ASP A 142 8.70 0.33 -1.93
CA ASP A 142 7.85 -0.58 -2.72
C ASP A 142 8.70 -1.32 -3.78
N GLU A 143 8.97 -0.70 -4.91
CA GLU A 143 9.72 -1.32 -6.02
C GLU A 143 11.14 -1.70 -5.61
N GLU A 144 11.71 -1.08 -4.58
CA GLU A 144 13.01 -1.42 -4.03
C GLU A 144 13.08 -2.86 -3.50
N LEU A 145 11.95 -3.43 -3.06
CA LEU A 145 11.90 -4.78 -2.47
C LEU A 145 11.83 -5.90 -3.51
N ILE A 146 11.56 -5.57 -4.77
CA ILE A 146 11.33 -6.56 -5.83
C ILE A 146 12.66 -7.21 -6.25
N GLY A 147 12.67 -8.55 -6.31
CA GLY A 147 13.82 -9.33 -6.78
C GLY A 147 14.74 -9.83 -5.68
N TYR A 148 14.56 -9.44 -4.43
CA TYR A 148 15.32 -9.93 -3.29
C TYR A 148 14.58 -11.10 -2.63
N ASN A 149 15.06 -12.32 -2.86
CA ASN A 149 14.34 -13.54 -2.50
C ASN A 149 14.95 -14.28 -1.30
N THR A 150 16.22 -14.01 -0.95
CA THR A 150 16.86 -14.63 0.21
C THR A 150 16.74 -13.75 1.45
N TRP A 151 16.73 -14.37 2.62
CA TRP A 151 16.72 -13.68 3.91
C TRP A 151 17.86 -12.67 4.04
N GLU A 152 19.07 -13.08 3.65
CA GLU A 152 20.28 -12.27 3.73
C GLU A 152 20.21 -11.01 2.85
N GLU A 153 19.62 -11.13 1.67
CA GLU A 153 19.39 -9.99 0.77
C GLU A 153 18.41 -9.00 1.38
N LYS A 154 17.29 -9.48 1.92
CA LYS A 154 16.29 -8.65 2.59
C LYS A 154 16.87 -7.90 3.78
N GLN A 155 17.61 -8.60 4.64
CA GLN A 155 18.29 -8.01 5.78
C GLN A 155 19.30 -6.94 5.34
N ARG A 156 20.10 -7.23 4.33
CA ARG A 156 21.10 -6.29 3.80
C ARG A 156 20.44 -5.02 3.28
N LEU A 157 19.36 -5.14 2.50
CA LEU A 157 18.63 -4.02 1.96
C LEU A 157 18.07 -3.13 3.07
N LEU A 158 17.29 -3.70 4.00
CA LEU A 158 16.66 -2.92 5.07
C LEU A 158 17.70 -2.30 6.02
N SER A 159 18.80 -3.00 6.30
CA SER A 159 19.89 -2.46 7.12
C SER A 159 20.64 -1.32 6.44
N ALA A 160 20.78 -1.37 5.11
CA ALA A 160 21.47 -0.34 4.34
C ALA A 160 20.62 0.94 4.18
N ILE A 161 19.34 0.79 3.85
CA ILE A 161 18.47 1.95 3.52
C ILE A 161 17.77 2.50 4.77
N ARG A 162 17.32 1.63 5.69
CA ARG A 162 16.58 2.00 6.91
C ARG A 162 15.37 2.92 6.65
N PRO A 163 14.42 2.50 5.82
CA PRO A 163 13.21 3.28 5.58
C PRO A 163 12.32 3.33 6.82
N GLN A 164 11.36 4.25 6.86
CA GLN A 164 10.37 4.29 7.92
C GLN A 164 9.29 3.22 7.72
N TYR A 165 9.01 2.87 6.45
CA TYR A 165 8.00 1.85 6.12
C TYR A 165 8.45 1.00 4.93
N ILE A 166 7.83 -0.19 4.81
CA ILE A 166 7.89 -1.03 3.60
C ILE A 166 6.50 -1.47 3.17
N ILE A 167 6.34 -1.68 1.87
CA ILE A 167 5.10 -2.13 1.24
C ILE A 167 5.23 -3.61 0.88
N ILE A 168 4.35 -4.45 1.40
CA ILE A 168 4.41 -5.89 1.17
C ILE A 168 3.41 -6.30 0.09
N LYS A 169 3.93 -6.82 -1.01
CA LYS A 169 3.16 -7.40 -2.13
C LYS A 169 3.51 -8.88 -2.27
N PRO A 170 2.76 -9.80 -1.66
CA PRO A 170 3.12 -11.22 -1.65
C PRO A 170 3.43 -11.79 -3.04
N SER A 171 2.66 -11.41 -4.07
CA SER A 171 2.88 -11.86 -5.45
C SER A 171 4.22 -11.46 -6.05
N LEU A 172 4.91 -10.46 -5.50
CA LEU A 172 6.20 -9.95 -5.97
C LEU A 172 7.36 -10.26 -5.02
N HIS A 173 7.05 -10.75 -3.81
CA HIS A 173 8.02 -10.89 -2.72
C HIS A 173 8.26 -12.36 -2.28
N GLY A 174 8.02 -13.32 -3.17
CA GLY A 174 8.20 -14.74 -2.88
C GLY A 174 7.00 -15.42 -2.20
N GLY A 175 5.79 -14.93 -2.49
CA GLY A 175 4.55 -15.45 -1.92
C GLY A 175 4.31 -14.97 -0.49
N LEU A 176 3.40 -15.65 0.22
CA LEU A 176 3.08 -15.30 1.61
C LEU A 176 4.28 -15.51 2.53
N ALA A 177 5.02 -16.60 2.37
CA ALA A 177 6.21 -16.89 3.16
C ALA A 177 7.31 -15.82 2.97
N GLY A 178 7.57 -15.41 1.73
CA GLY A 178 8.50 -14.32 1.45
C GLY A 178 8.05 -12.97 2.02
N GLY A 179 6.74 -12.72 2.04
CA GLY A 179 6.14 -11.57 2.73
C GLY A 179 6.35 -11.61 4.24
N GLU A 180 6.19 -12.78 4.88
CA GLU A 180 6.46 -12.97 6.32
C GLU A 180 7.93 -12.71 6.68
N GLU A 181 8.86 -13.12 5.82
CA GLU A 181 10.28 -12.83 6.01
C GLU A 181 10.57 -11.31 5.98
N TRP A 182 9.98 -10.58 5.04
CA TRP A 182 10.08 -9.11 4.99
C TRP A 182 9.51 -8.45 6.24
N ILE A 183 8.34 -8.90 6.70
CA ILE A 183 7.69 -8.39 7.91
C ILE A 183 8.58 -8.65 9.13
N ALA A 184 9.06 -9.88 9.30
CA ALA A 184 9.90 -10.25 10.43
C ALA A 184 11.21 -9.45 10.49
N GLU A 185 11.82 -9.15 9.33
CA GLU A 185 13.03 -8.34 9.29
C GLU A 185 12.75 -6.85 9.54
N ALA A 186 11.64 -6.33 9.02
CA ALA A 186 11.20 -4.97 9.28
C ALA A 186 10.94 -4.72 10.76
N GLU A 187 10.22 -5.63 11.42
CA GLU A 187 9.90 -5.53 12.85
C GLU A 187 11.16 -5.52 13.74
N LYS A 188 12.18 -6.33 13.43
CA LYS A 188 13.49 -6.30 14.12
C LYS A 188 14.18 -4.95 14.06
N LEU A 189 13.98 -4.23 12.95
CA LEU A 189 14.59 -2.92 12.70
C LEU A 189 13.68 -1.75 13.08
N ASN A 190 12.50 -2.02 13.67
CA ASN A 190 11.44 -1.04 13.96
C ASN A 190 10.96 -0.27 12.72
N ILE A 191 10.93 -0.94 11.57
CA ILE A 191 10.38 -0.44 10.32
C ILE A 191 8.89 -0.82 10.26
N GLY A 192 8.01 0.17 10.04
CA GLY A 192 6.59 -0.08 9.83
C GLY A 192 6.33 -0.77 8.48
N TRP A 193 5.16 -1.38 8.34
CA TRP A 193 4.82 -2.06 7.09
C TRP A 193 3.30 -2.10 6.89
N TRP A 194 2.89 -2.22 5.65
CA TRP A 194 1.51 -2.60 5.30
C TRP A 194 1.49 -3.46 4.05
N ILE A 195 0.42 -4.24 3.92
CA ILE A 195 0.21 -5.17 2.82
C ILE A 195 -0.62 -4.49 1.74
N THR A 196 -0.23 -4.70 0.49
CA THR A 196 -1.00 -4.22 -0.66
C THR A 196 -1.08 -5.29 -1.75
N SER A 197 -2.08 -5.16 -2.61
CA SER A 197 -2.23 -5.97 -3.81
C SER A 197 -1.25 -5.50 -4.90
N ALA A 198 -0.74 -6.46 -5.68
CA ALA A 198 -0.04 -6.20 -6.95
C ALA A 198 -1.00 -6.30 -8.14
N LEU A 199 -2.29 -5.98 -7.94
CA LEU A 199 -3.40 -6.07 -8.90
C LEU A 199 -3.76 -7.52 -9.27
N GLU A 200 -3.74 -8.41 -8.31
CA GLU A 200 -4.26 -9.76 -8.47
C GLU A 200 -5.77 -9.75 -8.74
N SER A 201 -6.27 -10.82 -9.32
CA SER A 201 -7.72 -11.06 -9.38
C SER A 201 -8.32 -11.05 -7.96
N ASN A 202 -9.64 -10.92 -7.86
CA ASN A 202 -10.29 -10.94 -6.56
C ASN A 202 -10.11 -12.28 -5.80
N ILE A 203 -9.78 -13.38 -6.49
CA ILE A 203 -9.39 -14.64 -5.86
C ILE A 203 -8.05 -14.48 -5.11
N GLY A 204 -7.03 -13.94 -5.77
CA GLY A 204 -5.73 -13.65 -5.15
C GLY A 204 -5.86 -12.61 -4.05
N LEU A 205 -6.66 -11.56 -4.28
CA LEU A 205 -6.95 -10.54 -3.27
C LEU A 205 -7.59 -11.14 -2.01
N ASN A 206 -8.51 -12.10 -2.16
CA ASN A 206 -9.10 -12.80 -1.01
C ASN A 206 -8.04 -13.53 -0.18
N ALA A 207 -7.13 -14.24 -0.83
CA ALA A 207 -6.04 -14.94 -0.12
C ALA A 207 -5.13 -13.95 0.63
N ILE A 208 -4.74 -12.85 -0.02
CA ILE A 208 -3.90 -11.81 0.58
C ILE A 208 -4.63 -11.12 1.75
N ALA A 209 -5.91 -10.80 1.60
CA ALA A 209 -6.69 -10.16 2.65
C ALA A 209 -6.84 -11.06 3.89
N GLN A 210 -7.11 -12.34 3.70
CA GLN A 210 -7.22 -13.27 4.82
C GLN A 210 -5.88 -13.53 5.50
N TRP A 211 -4.78 -13.61 4.74
CA TRP A 211 -3.43 -13.67 5.29
C TRP A 211 -3.10 -12.37 6.06
N CYS A 212 -3.42 -11.21 5.49
CA CYS A 212 -3.28 -9.92 6.18
C CYS A 212 -4.00 -9.91 7.55
N ALA A 213 -5.19 -10.49 7.62
CA ALA A 213 -5.98 -10.57 8.85
C ALA A 213 -5.39 -11.47 9.94
N THR A 214 -4.34 -12.24 9.65
CA THR A 214 -3.59 -13.01 10.67
C THR A 214 -2.63 -12.13 11.47
N PHE A 215 -2.32 -10.93 10.99
CA PHE A 215 -1.44 -9.97 11.67
C PHE A 215 -2.25 -8.92 12.43
N GLN A 216 -1.65 -8.40 13.49
CA GLN A 216 -2.19 -7.27 14.27
C GLN A 216 -1.55 -5.96 13.80
N ASN A 217 -1.90 -5.51 12.60
CA ASN A 217 -1.40 -4.25 12.05
C ASN A 217 -2.54 -3.22 11.97
N PRO A 218 -2.44 -2.09 12.71
CA PRO A 218 -3.49 -1.08 12.74
C PRO A 218 -3.49 -0.14 11.53
N LEU A 219 -2.43 -0.17 10.70
CA LEU A 219 -2.32 0.72 9.55
C LEU A 219 -3.32 0.33 8.46
N PRO A 220 -3.91 1.31 7.74
CA PRO A 220 -4.72 1.02 6.57
C PRO A 220 -3.91 0.29 5.49
N GLN A 221 -4.46 -0.82 4.99
CA GLN A 221 -3.84 -1.71 4.03
C GLN A 221 -4.20 -1.33 2.58
N GLY A 222 -3.37 -1.70 1.61
CA GLY A 222 -3.60 -1.42 0.19
C GLY A 222 -4.45 -2.50 -0.51
N LEU A 223 -5.57 -2.93 0.08
CA LEU A 223 -6.37 -4.06 -0.38
C LEU A 223 -7.70 -3.65 -1.03
N GLY A 224 -7.84 -2.39 -1.43
CA GLY A 224 -9.04 -1.89 -2.10
C GLY A 224 -9.07 -2.07 -3.62
N THR A 225 -8.22 -2.90 -4.20
CA THR A 225 -8.00 -3.01 -5.65
C THR A 225 -9.01 -3.89 -6.38
N GLY A 226 -9.82 -4.69 -5.68
CA GLY A 226 -10.80 -5.57 -6.30
C GLY A 226 -11.88 -4.88 -7.14
N LEU A 227 -12.12 -3.58 -6.91
CA LEU A 227 -13.07 -2.77 -7.71
C LEU A 227 -12.49 -2.27 -9.05
N LEU A 228 -11.23 -2.58 -9.36
CA LEU A 228 -10.58 -2.16 -10.61
C LEU A 228 -10.94 -3.06 -11.79
N PHE A 229 -11.39 -4.29 -11.53
CA PHE A 229 -11.73 -5.27 -12.55
C PHE A 229 -13.24 -5.36 -12.74
N THR A 230 -13.67 -5.55 -13.99
CA THR A 230 -15.08 -5.68 -14.37
C THR A 230 -15.54 -7.13 -14.50
N ASP A 231 -14.59 -8.07 -14.56
CA ASP A 231 -14.76 -9.50 -14.78
C ASP A 231 -14.38 -10.34 -13.55
N ASN A 232 -14.67 -9.81 -12.37
CA ASN A 232 -14.44 -10.49 -11.10
C ASN A 232 -15.29 -11.77 -10.96
N VAL A 233 -14.69 -12.78 -10.35
CA VAL A 233 -15.44 -13.96 -9.87
C VAL A 233 -16.32 -13.55 -8.69
N GLU A 234 -17.52 -14.15 -8.58
CA GLU A 234 -18.38 -13.93 -7.41
C GLU A 234 -17.67 -14.40 -6.12
N MET A 235 -17.45 -13.49 -5.21
CA MET A 235 -16.66 -13.72 -4.00
C MET A 235 -17.22 -12.97 -2.80
N PRO A 236 -17.06 -13.51 -1.59
CA PRO A 236 -17.56 -12.88 -0.36
C PRO A 236 -16.69 -11.70 0.11
N LEU A 237 -16.26 -10.82 -0.79
CA LEU A 237 -15.48 -9.63 -0.47
C LEU A 237 -16.29 -8.37 -0.80
N GLU A 238 -16.41 -7.50 0.18
CA GLU A 238 -17.13 -6.22 0.03
C GLU A 238 -16.35 -5.08 0.70
N ILE A 239 -16.33 -3.91 0.05
CA ILE A 239 -15.82 -2.69 0.66
C ILE A 239 -16.99 -1.94 1.28
N ARG A 240 -16.93 -1.74 2.60
CA ARG A 240 -17.89 -0.93 3.36
C ARG A 240 -17.14 0.23 4.01
N LYS A 241 -17.39 1.44 3.57
CA LYS A 241 -16.64 2.64 3.96
C LYS A 241 -15.14 2.44 3.66
N ASP A 242 -14.32 2.56 4.67
CA ASP A 242 -12.86 2.44 4.64
C ASP A 242 -12.35 1.03 5.02
N CYS A 243 -13.20 0.02 4.98
CA CYS A 243 -12.83 -1.35 5.35
C CYS A 243 -13.22 -2.37 4.27
N LEU A 244 -12.34 -3.34 4.06
CA LEU A 244 -12.62 -4.56 3.32
C LEU A 244 -13.24 -5.58 4.28
N TRP A 245 -14.33 -6.21 3.88
CA TRP A 245 -15.09 -7.20 4.66
C TRP A 245 -15.18 -8.52 3.92
N PHE A 246 -15.19 -9.59 4.70
CA PHE A 246 -15.58 -10.93 4.24
C PHE A 246 -17.05 -11.14 4.59
N CYS A 247 -17.89 -11.28 3.57
CA CYS A 247 -19.32 -11.47 3.70
C CYS A 247 -19.68 -12.95 3.60
N LYS A 248 -20.47 -13.48 4.54
CA LYS A 248 -20.98 -14.85 4.50
C LYS A 248 -22.18 -14.96 3.56
#